data_ce6c5e03ededfb9e4dcbf05b374c37d5
#
_entry.id   ce6c5e03ededfb9e4dcbf05b374c37d5
#
_cell.length_a   1.000
_cell.length_b   1.000
_cell.length_c   1.000
_cell.angle_alpha   90.00
_cell.angle_beta   90.00
_cell.angle_gamma   90.00
#
_symmetry.space_group_name_H-M   'P 1'
#
loop_
_entity.id
_entity.type
_entity.pdbx_description
1 polymer ?
#
loop_
_entity_poly.entity_id
_entity_poly.type
_entity_poly.pdbx_seq_one_letter_code
_entity_poly.pdbx_strand_id
1 'polypeptide(L)'
;ISIEEAKFGFTEVRIGVAPAMISVLCLPKMRPAEASEAFLRGNRFSASEAARMGLINAAVPANEIDSVIQEIVSDIKAGGPEAIAAAKQLTLRVPQMQVDEAFTWTSELSASLFKGEEAQEGMRAYLDKRPPSWMND
;
A
#
# COMPACT_ATOMS: atom_id res chain seq x y z
N ILE A 1 4.57 6.92 -3.98
CA ILE A 1 5.93 7.25 -4.45
C ILE A 1 6.13 8.77 -4.47
N SER A 2 7.38 9.22 -4.56
CA SER A 2 7.76 10.64 -4.66
C SER A 2 8.99 10.80 -5.56
N ILE A 3 9.22 12.02 -6.04
CA ILE A 3 10.51 12.37 -6.66
C ILE A 3 11.60 12.47 -5.58
N GLU A 4 12.84 12.19 -5.94
CA GLU A 4 14.00 12.19 -5.02
C GLU A 4 14.26 13.56 -4.39
N GLU A 5 13.97 14.64 -5.11
CA GLU A 5 14.18 16.02 -4.68
C GLU A 5 13.19 16.46 -3.60
N ALA A 6 12.07 15.74 -3.41
CA ALA A 6 11.05 16.10 -2.44
C ALA A 6 11.59 16.03 -1.00
N LYS A 7 11.08 16.94 -0.17
CA LYS A 7 11.40 17.00 1.26
C LYS A 7 10.14 16.78 2.09
N PHE A 8 10.29 15.97 3.11
CA PHE A 8 9.25 15.65 4.08
C PHE A 8 9.64 16.18 5.47
N GLY A 9 8.69 16.20 6.38
CA GLY A 9 8.98 16.56 7.78
C GLY A 9 7.72 16.74 8.61
N PHE A 10 7.85 16.52 9.92
CA PHE A 10 6.84 16.77 10.93
C PHE A 10 7.35 17.94 11.79
N THR A 11 7.27 19.15 11.22
CA THR A 11 7.99 20.33 11.75
C THR A 11 7.22 21.08 12.82
N GLU A 12 6.02 20.67 13.16
CA GLU A 12 5.08 21.34 14.07
C GLU A 12 5.68 21.55 15.47
N VAL A 13 6.50 20.62 15.95
CA VAL A 13 7.15 20.72 17.27
C VAL A 13 8.07 21.94 17.38
N ARG A 14 8.58 22.46 16.26
CA ARG A 14 9.44 23.64 16.25
C ARG A 14 8.71 24.95 16.51
N ILE A 15 7.39 24.93 16.42
CA ILE A 15 6.52 26.07 16.74
C ILE A 15 5.64 25.83 17.98
N GLY A 16 5.97 24.79 18.76
CA GLY A 16 5.30 24.52 20.04
C GLY A 16 3.99 23.73 19.91
N VAL A 17 3.71 23.10 18.75
CA VAL A 17 2.54 22.21 18.56
C VAL A 17 3.00 20.82 18.11
N ALA A 18 2.13 19.83 18.27
CA ALA A 18 2.42 18.47 17.84
C ALA A 18 1.77 18.16 16.49
N PRO A 19 2.36 17.29 15.65
CA PRO A 19 1.77 16.80 14.40
C PRO A 19 0.65 15.77 14.68
N ALA A 20 -0.38 16.19 15.44
CA ALA A 20 -1.37 15.29 16.03
C ALA A 20 -2.24 14.61 14.98
N MET A 21 -2.88 15.38 14.10
CA MET A 21 -3.81 14.81 13.12
C MET A 21 -3.12 13.91 12.10
N ILE A 22 -1.94 14.32 11.60
CA ILE A 22 -1.20 13.55 10.62
C ILE A 22 -0.65 12.24 11.19
N SER A 23 -0.47 12.15 12.51
CA SER A 23 0.00 10.95 13.20
C SER A 23 -0.91 9.74 12.94
N VAL A 24 -2.22 9.96 12.85
CA VAL A 24 -3.21 8.90 12.58
C VAL A 24 -2.95 8.19 11.24
N LEU A 25 -2.47 8.93 10.25
CA LEU A 25 -2.20 8.40 8.91
C LEU A 25 -0.75 7.92 8.72
N CYS A 26 0.19 8.56 9.40
CA CYS A 26 1.61 8.31 9.19
C CYS A 26 2.18 7.23 10.11
N LEU A 27 1.85 7.24 11.40
CA LEU A 27 2.41 6.27 12.35
C LEU A 27 2.15 4.80 11.99
N PRO A 28 0.94 4.41 11.51
CA PRO A 28 0.70 3.02 11.12
C PRO A 28 1.57 2.51 9.95
N LYS A 29 2.16 3.41 9.17
CA LYS A 29 3.00 3.09 8.01
C LYS A 29 4.48 3.03 8.36
N MET A 30 4.89 3.79 9.35
CA MET A 30 6.30 4.02 9.66
C MET A 30 6.84 2.99 10.64
N ARG A 31 8.13 2.70 10.55
CA ARG A 31 8.82 1.93 11.58
C ARG A 31 8.87 2.74 12.89
N PRO A 32 8.51 2.14 14.05
CA PRO A 32 8.28 2.90 15.29
C PRO A 32 9.46 3.77 15.76
N ALA A 33 10.68 3.25 15.69
CA ALA A 33 11.88 4.00 16.12
C ALA A 33 12.11 5.24 15.24
N GLU A 34 11.99 5.10 13.95
CA GLU A 34 12.17 6.17 12.97
C GLU A 34 11.03 7.18 13.00
N ALA A 35 9.79 6.71 13.23
CA ALA A 35 8.65 7.58 13.46
C ALA A 35 8.88 8.48 14.69
N SER A 36 9.31 7.89 15.82
CA SER A 36 9.64 8.64 17.04
C SER A 36 10.72 9.69 16.78
N GLU A 37 11.80 9.32 16.10
CA GLU A 37 12.87 10.26 15.75
C GLU A 37 12.35 11.41 14.89
N ALA A 38 11.62 11.13 13.81
CA ALA A 38 11.11 12.14 12.89
C ALA A 38 10.13 13.12 13.56
N PHE A 39 9.22 12.60 14.40
CA PHE A 39 8.22 13.41 15.11
C PHE A 39 8.83 14.28 16.21
N LEU A 40 9.83 13.76 16.95
CA LEU A 40 10.46 14.52 18.05
C LEU A 40 11.48 15.54 17.55
N ARG A 41 12.25 15.22 16.52
CA ARG A 41 13.27 16.14 15.98
C ARG A 41 12.68 17.29 15.19
N GLY A 42 11.53 17.09 14.53
CA GLY A 42 10.89 18.11 13.70
C GLY A 42 11.77 18.67 12.59
N ASN A 43 12.78 17.91 12.15
CA ASN A 43 13.63 18.29 11.02
C ASN A 43 13.03 17.78 9.69
N ARG A 44 13.48 18.37 8.60
CA ARG A 44 13.17 17.85 7.26
C ARG A 44 14.07 16.69 6.92
N PHE A 45 13.55 15.74 6.17
CA PHE A 45 14.25 14.57 5.66
C PHE A 45 13.96 14.35 4.17
N SER A 46 14.81 13.59 3.50
CA SER A 46 14.72 13.33 2.06
C SER A 46 13.61 12.32 1.73
N ALA A 47 13.25 12.24 0.43
CA ALA A 47 12.33 11.23 -0.07
C ALA A 47 12.88 9.81 0.14
N SER A 48 14.19 9.59 -0.02
CA SER A 48 14.84 8.31 0.24
C SER A 48 14.72 7.90 1.72
N GLU A 49 14.89 8.85 2.65
CA GLU A 49 14.66 8.60 4.07
C GLU A 49 13.19 8.29 4.36
N ALA A 50 12.25 9.02 3.73
CA ALA A 50 10.82 8.77 3.85
C ALA A 50 10.43 7.35 3.37
N ALA A 51 11.04 6.88 2.28
CA ALA A 51 10.87 5.51 1.80
C ALA A 51 11.47 4.48 2.78
N ARG A 52 12.68 4.73 3.26
CA ARG A 52 13.34 3.87 4.25
C ARG A 52 12.55 3.74 5.56
N MET A 53 11.91 4.82 6.00
CA MET A 53 11.06 4.83 7.20
C MET A 53 9.70 4.13 7.01
N GLY A 54 9.29 3.85 5.77
CA GLY A 54 7.97 3.31 5.43
C GLY A 54 6.87 4.35 5.25
N LEU A 55 7.19 5.64 5.27
CA LEU A 55 6.19 6.71 5.06
C LEU A 55 5.67 6.71 3.62
N ILE A 56 6.55 6.47 2.65
CA ILE A 56 6.23 6.26 1.22
C ILE A 56 6.85 4.96 0.72
N ASN A 57 6.41 4.47 -0.43
CA ASN A 57 6.89 3.20 -0.98
C ASN A 57 8.25 3.33 -1.67
N ALA A 58 8.47 4.43 -2.42
CA ALA A 58 9.72 4.66 -3.16
C ALA A 58 9.99 6.15 -3.38
N ALA A 59 11.27 6.47 -3.54
CA ALA A 59 11.76 7.72 -4.08
C ALA A 59 12.45 7.41 -5.42
N VAL A 60 12.09 8.13 -6.48
CA VAL A 60 12.58 7.89 -7.85
C VAL A 60 12.99 9.20 -8.51
N PRO A 61 13.89 9.20 -9.52
CA PRO A 61 14.20 10.37 -10.29
C PRO A 61 12.95 11.01 -10.91
N ALA A 62 12.91 12.34 -11.00
CA ALA A 62 11.71 13.06 -11.48
C ALA A 62 11.30 12.66 -12.91
N ASN A 63 12.27 12.32 -13.76
CA ASN A 63 12.02 11.86 -15.12
C ASN A 63 11.54 10.40 -15.23
N GLU A 64 11.54 9.65 -14.13
CA GLU A 64 11.13 8.23 -14.08
C GLU A 64 9.78 8.03 -13.37
N ILE A 65 9.25 9.05 -12.69
CA ILE A 65 8.06 8.89 -11.86
C ILE A 65 6.85 8.38 -12.64
N ASP A 66 6.63 8.86 -13.85
CA ASP A 66 5.50 8.46 -14.68
C ASP A 66 5.63 7.02 -15.18
N SER A 67 6.84 6.58 -15.55
CA SER A 67 7.09 5.19 -15.95
C SER A 67 6.90 4.22 -14.79
N VAL A 68 7.38 4.58 -13.60
CA VAL A 68 7.17 3.74 -12.39
C VAL A 68 5.70 3.68 -11.98
N ILE A 69 4.95 4.79 -12.10
CA ILE A 69 3.50 4.79 -11.86
C ILE A 69 2.80 3.87 -12.87
N GLN A 70 3.15 3.96 -14.15
CA GLN A 70 2.54 3.12 -15.19
C GLN A 70 2.83 1.63 -14.96
N GLU A 71 4.04 1.27 -14.54
CA GLU A 71 4.39 -0.10 -14.18
C GLU A 71 3.52 -0.61 -13.02
N ILE A 72 3.44 0.14 -11.92
CA ILE A 72 2.60 -0.21 -10.76
C ILE A 72 1.13 -0.35 -11.16
N VAL A 73 0.60 0.57 -11.96
CA VAL A 73 -0.79 0.53 -12.44
C VAL A 73 -1.01 -0.68 -13.35
N SER A 74 -0.06 -1.00 -14.21
CA SER A 74 -0.11 -2.20 -15.07
C SER A 74 -0.17 -3.48 -14.24
N ASP A 75 0.69 -3.61 -13.23
CA ASP A 75 0.71 -4.75 -12.33
C ASP A 75 -0.63 -4.90 -11.58
N ILE A 76 -1.18 -3.79 -11.07
CA ILE A 76 -2.49 -3.80 -10.40
C ILE A 76 -3.60 -4.20 -11.38
N LYS A 77 -3.59 -3.67 -12.60
CA LYS A 77 -4.59 -4.00 -13.63
C LYS A 77 -4.51 -5.44 -14.13
N ALA A 78 -3.38 -6.12 -13.96
CA ALA A 78 -3.26 -7.54 -14.27
C ALA A 78 -4.01 -8.44 -13.27
N GLY A 79 -4.30 -7.94 -12.06
CA GLY A 79 -5.11 -8.65 -11.08
C GLY A 79 -6.61 -8.48 -11.32
N GLY A 80 -7.41 -9.48 -10.94
CA GLY A 80 -8.88 -9.40 -10.99
C GLY A 80 -9.41 -8.29 -10.08
N PRO A 81 -10.39 -7.47 -10.54
CA PRO A 81 -10.91 -6.34 -9.77
C PRO A 81 -11.44 -6.72 -8.39
N GLU A 82 -12.19 -7.83 -8.28
CA GLU A 82 -12.72 -8.32 -7.00
C GLU A 82 -11.59 -8.82 -6.09
N ALA A 83 -10.62 -9.54 -6.65
CA ALA A 83 -9.46 -10.03 -5.92
C ALA A 83 -8.60 -8.88 -5.40
N ILE A 84 -8.36 -7.83 -6.20
CA ILE A 84 -7.64 -6.61 -5.77
C ILE A 84 -8.40 -5.87 -4.66
N ALA A 85 -9.74 -5.74 -4.78
CA ALA A 85 -10.57 -5.13 -3.74
C ALA A 85 -10.51 -5.93 -2.43
N ALA A 86 -10.56 -7.25 -2.50
CA ALA A 86 -10.41 -8.14 -1.35
C ALA A 86 -9.00 -8.04 -0.74
N ALA A 87 -7.95 -8.05 -1.55
CA ALA A 87 -6.57 -7.90 -1.09
C ALA A 87 -6.38 -6.57 -0.34
N LYS A 88 -6.96 -5.47 -0.83
CA LYS A 88 -6.96 -4.19 -0.12
C LYS A 88 -7.66 -4.28 1.24
N GLN A 89 -8.78 -4.98 1.35
CA GLN A 89 -9.45 -5.20 2.64
C GLN A 89 -8.57 -6.02 3.59
N LEU A 90 -7.90 -7.07 3.09
CA LEU A 90 -6.98 -7.88 3.90
C LEU A 90 -5.89 -7.02 4.53
N THR A 91 -5.22 -6.18 3.75
CA THR A 91 -4.13 -5.32 4.24
C THR A 91 -4.56 -4.31 5.30
N LEU A 92 -5.84 -3.91 5.31
CA LEU A 92 -6.37 -2.93 6.27
C LEU A 92 -6.98 -3.59 7.52
N ARG A 93 -7.62 -4.74 7.38
CA ARG A 93 -8.40 -5.36 8.46
C ARG A 93 -7.61 -6.38 9.27
N VAL A 94 -6.89 -7.29 8.60
CA VAL A 94 -6.18 -8.39 9.28
C VAL A 94 -5.22 -7.91 10.36
N PRO A 95 -4.42 -6.85 10.17
CA PRO A 95 -3.52 -6.38 11.22
C PRO A 95 -4.21 -5.88 12.51
N GLN A 96 -5.53 -5.65 12.46
CA GLN A 96 -6.32 -5.15 13.58
C GLN A 96 -7.18 -6.24 14.24
N MET A 97 -7.13 -7.48 13.73
CA MET A 97 -7.95 -8.60 14.19
C MET A 97 -7.17 -9.50 15.15
N GLN A 98 -7.90 -10.21 16.02
CA GLN A 98 -7.33 -11.35 16.73
C GLN A 98 -7.09 -12.51 15.76
N VAL A 99 -6.08 -13.33 16.03
CA VAL A 99 -5.61 -14.37 15.08
C VAL A 99 -6.72 -15.34 14.69
N ASP A 100 -7.49 -15.85 15.66
CA ASP A 100 -8.56 -16.82 15.38
C ASP A 100 -9.72 -16.19 14.57
N GLU A 101 -10.07 -14.94 14.89
CA GLU A 101 -11.05 -14.17 14.11
C GLU A 101 -10.56 -13.93 12.69
N ALA A 102 -9.29 -13.56 12.54
CA ALA A 102 -8.68 -13.33 11.22
C ALA A 102 -8.72 -14.61 10.37
N PHE A 103 -8.37 -15.78 10.93
CA PHE A 103 -8.45 -17.05 10.19
C PHE A 103 -9.88 -17.40 9.79
N THR A 104 -10.85 -17.21 10.68
CA THR A 104 -12.26 -17.46 10.38
C THR A 104 -12.73 -16.58 9.23
N TRP A 105 -12.55 -15.26 9.36
CA TRP A 105 -12.99 -14.31 8.34
C TRP A 105 -12.26 -14.50 7.00
N THR A 106 -10.94 -14.72 7.00
CA THR A 106 -10.16 -14.89 5.76
C THR A 106 -10.47 -16.20 5.06
N SER A 107 -10.78 -17.28 5.77
CA SER A 107 -11.20 -18.54 5.18
C SER A 107 -12.55 -18.42 4.46
N GLU A 108 -13.51 -17.72 5.06
CA GLU A 108 -14.81 -17.43 4.44
C GLU A 108 -14.65 -16.55 3.20
N LEU A 109 -13.85 -15.48 3.31
CA LEU A 109 -13.54 -14.61 2.17
C LEU A 109 -12.89 -15.40 1.02
N SER A 110 -11.88 -16.21 1.31
CA SER A 110 -11.22 -17.05 0.31
C SER A 110 -12.19 -18.00 -0.37
N ALA A 111 -13.03 -18.70 0.42
CA ALA A 111 -14.03 -19.60 -0.12
C ALA A 111 -15.07 -18.89 -1.00
N SER A 112 -15.45 -17.65 -0.66
CA SER A 112 -16.36 -16.86 -1.48
C SER A 112 -15.74 -16.45 -2.82
N LEU A 113 -14.49 -15.97 -2.78
CA LEU A 113 -13.76 -15.57 -3.99
C LEU A 113 -13.55 -16.74 -4.96
N PHE A 114 -13.17 -17.93 -4.48
CA PHE A 114 -13.01 -19.12 -5.33
C PHE A 114 -14.30 -19.56 -6.02
N LYS A 115 -15.47 -19.23 -5.46
CA LYS A 115 -16.79 -19.52 -6.07
C LYS A 115 -17.23 -18.45 -7.06
N GLY A 116 -16.58 -17.29 -7.07
CA GLY A 116 -16.91 -16.15 -7.91
C GLY A 116 -16.56 -16.38 -9.39
N GLU A 117 -17.24 -15.67 -10.26
CA GLU A 117 -17.02 -15.74 -11.72
C GLU A 117 -15.62 -15.27 -12.10
N GLU A 118 -15.08 -14.26 -11.40
CA GLU A 118 -13.74 -13.75 -11.65
C GLU A 118 -12.66 -14.81 -11.41
N ALA A 119 -12.76 -15.57 -10.31
CA ALA A 119 -11.81 -16.64 -10.03
C ALA A 119 -11.93 -17.79 -11.07
N GLN A 120 -13.14 -18.12 -11.50
CA GLN A 120 -13.38 -19.12 -12.55
C GLN A 120 -12.78 -18.69 -13.89
N GLU A 121 -12.95 -17.42 -14.27
CA GLU A 121 -12.34 -16.86 -15.47
C GLU A 121 -10.80 -16.84 -15.35
N GLY A 122 -10.26 -16.39 -14.23
CA GLY A 122 -8.80 -16.34 -14.00
C GLY A 122 -8.15 -17.74 -14.10
N MET A 123 -8.76 -18.74 -13.47
CA MET A 123 -8.28 -20.12 -13.54
C MET A 123 -8.36 -20.68 -14.98
N ARG A 124 -9.45 -20.40 -15.71
CA ARG A 124 -9.61 -20.82 -17.09
C ARG A 124 -8.58 -20.13 -17.98
N ALA A 125 -8.42 -18.82 -17.89
CA ALA A 125 -7.44 -18.05 -18.64
C ALA A 125 -6.01 -18.58 -18.43
N TYR A 126 -5.66 -18.92 -17.19
CA TYR A 126 -4.36 -19.52 -16.87
C TYR A 126 -4.14 -20.87 -17.56
N LEU A 127 -5.13 -21.75 -17.50
CA LEU A 127 -5.06 -23.08 -18.15
C LEU A 127 -4.97 -22.95 -19.69
N ASP A 128 -5.73 -22.02 -20.27
CA ASP A 128 -5.78 -21.74 -21.70
C ASP A 128 -4.57 -20.92 -22.19
N LYS A 129 -3.69 -20.47 -21.29
CA LYS A 129 -2.52 -19.61 -21.58
C LYS A 129 -2.90 -18.32 -22.33
N ARG A 130 -4.00 -17.71 -21.96
CA ARG A 130 -4.48 -16.43 -22.50
C ARG A 130 -4.61 -15.38 -21.38
N PRO A 131 -4.64 -14.09 -21.70
CA PRO A 131 -4.99 -13.07 -20.72
C PRO A 131 -6.43 -13.28 -20.24
N PRO A 132 -6.72 -12.99 -18.96
CA PRO A 132 -8.08 -12.96 -18.45
C PRO A 132 -8.87 -11.79 -19.04
N SER A 133 -10.21 -11.87 -19.02
CA SER A 133 -11.09 -10.91 -19.68
C SER A 133 -10.92 -9.47 -19.20
N TRP A 134 -10.64 -9.26 -17.92
CA TRP A 134 -10.43 -7.91 -17.34
C TRP A 134 -9.17 -7.18 -17.79
N MET A 135 -8.26 -7.85 -18.49
CA MET A 135 -7.08 -7.21 -19.09
C MET A 135 -7.36 -6.64 -20.49
N ASN A 136 -8.55 -6.84 -21.03
CA ASN A 136 -8.91 -6.40 -22.39
C ASN A 136 -9.68 -5.06 -22.38
N ASP A 137 -9.95 -4.50 -21.20
CA ASP A 137 -10.58 -3.19 -20.97
C ASP A 137 -9.48 -2.15 -20.58
#